data_41e52d699e34bb66ea1a8998f6288cca
#
_entry.id   41e52d699e34bb66ea1a8998f6288cca
#
_cell.length_a   1.000
_cell.length_b   1.000
_cell.length_c   1.000
_cell.angle_alpha   90.00
_cell.angle_beta   90.00
_cell.angle_gamma   90.00
#
_symmetry.space_group_name_H-M   'P 1'
#
loop_
_entity.id
_entity.type
_entity.pdbx_description
1 polymer ?
#
loop_
_entity_poly.entity_id
_entity_poly.type
_entity_poly.pdbx_seq_one_letter_code
_entity_poly.pdbx_strand_id
1 'polypeptide(L)'
;MDVSMESIGERIKARRKELQLTQTDIFEMCGIRSGALSRIENGTSVPSIILFYRIAEVLQCDMDWLMTGVSPNVKNRTFSKSEEELLNGFRQLDQDDQDELMGLLALKLRKVKRDGEKMAKLSNSEDGEASDKLA
;
A
#
# COMPACT_ATOMS: atom_id res chain seq x y z
N MET A 1 -12.64 5.33 -8.39
CA MET A 1 -12.58 3.89 -8.07
C MET A 1 -13.55 3.15 -8.99
N ASP A 2 -13.05 2.29 -9.83
CA ASP A 2 -13.88 1.50 -10.74
C ASP A 2 -13.96 0.04 -10.25
N VAL A 3 -15.12 -0.37 -9.76
CA VAL A 3 -15.40 -1.72 -9.30
C VAL A 3 -16.37 -2.38 -10.29
N SER A 4 -15.81 -2.90 -11.38
CA SER A 4 -16.56 -3.63 -12.38
C SER A 4 -15.86 -4.95 -12.69
N MET A 5 -16.61 -5.97 -13.10
CA MET A 5 -16.00 -7.23 -13.50
C MET A 5 -15.09 -7.10 -14.73
N GLU A 6 -15.40 -6.16 -15.59
CA GLU A 6 -14.54 -5.83 -16.73
C GLU A 6 -13.15 -5.36 -16.30
N SER A 7 -13.10 -4.37 -15.42
CA SER A 7 -11.84 -3.83 -14.88
C SER A 7 -11.08 -4.86 -14.06
N ILE A 8 -11.79 -5.64 -13.25
CA ILE A 8 -11.20 -6.73 -12.44
C ILE A 8 -10.59 -7.79 -13.37
N GLY A 9 -11.31 -8.21 -14.39
CA GLY A 9 -10.81 -9.17 -15.36
C GLY A 9 -9.57 -8.69 -16.11
N GLU A 10 -9.54 -7.43 -16.50
CA GLU A 10 -8.37 -6.81 -17.13
C GLU A 10 -7.15 -6.80 -16.20
N ARG A 11 -7.34 -6.49 -14.92
CA ARG A 11 -6.26 -6.52 -13.93
C ARG A 11 -5.71 -7.93 -13.70
N ILE A 12 -6.59 -8.92 -13.61
CA ILE A 12 -6.19 -10.34 -13.51
C ILE A 12 -5.34 -10.73 -14.72
N LYS A 13 -5.82 -10.43 -15.92
CA LYS A 13 -5.10 -10.74 -17.16
C LYS A 13 -3.75 -10.04 -17.25
N ALA A 14 -3.68 -8.77 -16.93
CA ALA A 14 -2.44 -7.99 -16.95
C ALA A 14 -1.41 -8.55 -15.97
N ARG A 15 -1.83 -8.82 -14.73
CA ARG A 15 -0.95 -9.39 -13.70
C ARG A 15 -0.47 -10.79 -14.05
N ARG A 16 -1.35 -11.62 -14.59
CA ARG A 16 -0.98 -12.96 -15.08
C ARG A 16 0.13 -12.88 -16.13
N LYS A 17 0.01 -11.98 -17.08
CA LYS A 17 1.02 -11.77 -18.12
C LYS A 17 2.34 -11.22 -17.58
N GLU A 18 2.30 -10.33 -16.60
CA GLU A 18 3.52 -9.85 -15.92
C GLU A 18 4.29 -11.00 -15.28
N LEU A 19 3.60 -11.95 -14.68
CA LEU A 19 4.19 -13.15 -14.06
C LEU A 19 4.53 -14.24 -15.08
N GLN A 20 4.26 -14.02 -16.36
CA GLN A 20 4.47 -14.99 -17.44
C GLN A 20 3.71 -16.31 -17.24
N LEU A 21 2.53 -16.24 -16.61
CA LEU A 21 1.65 -17.37 -16.40
C LEU A 21 0.63 -17.49 -17.53
N THR A 22 0.34 -18.73 -17.91
CA THR A 22 -0.74 -19.02 -18.85
C THR A 22 -2.07 -19.17 -18.10
N GLN A 23 -3.20 -19.11 -18.81
CA GLN A 23 -4.49 -19.43 -18.21
C GLN A 23 -4.53 -20.86 -17.65
N THR A 24 -3.86 -21.80 -18.32
CA THR A 24 -3.73 -23.19 -17.85
C THR A 24 -2.97 -23.27 -16.51
N ASP A 25 -1.90 -22.48 -16.35
CA ASP A 25 -1.16 -22.44 -15.09
C ASP A 25 -2.06 -22.00 -13.91
N ILE A 26 -2.84 -20.95 -14.10
CA ILE A 26 -3.79 -20.47 -13.08
C ILE A 26 -4.89 -21.51 -12.83
N PHE A 27 -5.39 -22.13 -13.88
CA PHE A 27 -6.38 -23.21 -13.80
C PHE A 27 -5.88 -24.35 -12.90
N GLU A 28 -4.66 -24.84 -13.12
CA GLU A 28 -4.07 -25.92 -12.35
C GLU A 28 -3.80 -25.49 -10.88
N MET A 29 -3.26 -24.29 -10.68
CA MET A 29 -2.92 -23.78 -9.35
C MET A 29 -4.15 -23.49 -8.49
N CYS A 30 -5.24 -23.00 -9.09
CA CYS A 30 -6.47 -22.65 -8.39
C CYS A 30 -7.49 -23.80 -8.34
N GLY A 31 -7.31 -24.85 -9.12
CA GLY A 31 -8.25 -25.96 -9.20
C GLY A 31 -9.60 -25.57 -9.80
N ILE A 32 -9.62 -24.63 -10.73
CA ILE A 32 -10.83 -24.17 -11.43
C ILE A 32 -11.05 -24.97 -12.71
N ARG A 33 -12.27 -24.90 -13.26
CA ARG A 33 -12.60 -25.59 -14.50
C ARG A 33 -12.01 -24.88 -15.71
N SER A 34 -11.69 -25.65 -16.76
CA SER A 34 -11.24 -25.13 -18.04
C SER A 34 -12.25 -24.09 -18.58
N GLY A 35 -11.74 -22.96 -19.08
CA GLY A 35 -12.54 -21.87 -19.61
C GLY A 35 -13.15 -20.93 -18.57
N ALA A 36 -13.16 -21.29 -17.28
CA ALA A 36 -13.65 -20.43 -16.22
C ALA A 36 -12.83 -19.14 -16.06
N LEU A 37 -11.50 -19.25 -16.11
CA LEU A 37 -10.61 -18.09 -16.00
C LEU A 37 -10.79 -17.14 -17.19
N SER A 38 -10.94 -17.67 -18.40
CA SER A 38 -11.20 -16.86 -19.60
C SER A 38 -12.44 -15.99 -19.44
N ARG A 39 -13.52 -16.56 -18.91
CA ARG A 39 -14.75 -15.81 -18.65
C ARG A 39 -14.58 -14.75 -17.57
N ILE A 40 -13.80 -15.06 -16.53
CA ILE A 40 -13.48 -14.09 -15.46
C ILE A 40 -12.64 -12.94 -16.04
N GLU A 41 -11.60 -13.24 -16.80
CA GLU A 41 -10.75 -12.22 -17.44
C GLU A 41 -11.51 -11.35 -18.43
N ASN A 42 -12.51 -11.90 -19.12
CA ASN A 42 -13.37 -11.16 -20.05
C ASN A 42 -14.52 -10.40 -19.36
N GLY A 43 -14.67 -10.54 -18.05
CA GLY A 43 -15.70 -9.86 -17.28
C GLY A 43 -17.09 -10.46 -17.40
N THR A 44 -17.23 -11.64 -18.01
CA THR A 44 -18.52 -12.30 -18.22
C THR A 44 -18.93 -13.24 -17.09
N SER A 45 -18.04 -13.55 -16.18
CA SER A 45 -18.30 -14.41 -15.02
C SER A 45 -17.73 -13.78 -13.74
N VAL A 46 -18.50 -13.85 -12.67
CA VAL A 46 -18.08 -13.37 -11.35
C VAL A 46 -17.58 -14.57 -10.54
N PRO A 47 -16.30 -14.58 -10.09
CA PRO A 47 -15.80 -15.66 -9.27
C PRO A 47 -16.39 -15.59 -7.86
N SER A 48 -16.46 -16.76 -7.18
CA SER A 48 -16.74 -16.77 -5.76
C SER A 48 -15.62 -16.03 -4.98
N ILE A 49 -15.92 -15.57 -3.78
CA ILE A 49 -14.93 -14.87 -2.96
C ILE A 49 -13.73 -15.78 -2.64
N ILE A 50 -13.96 -17.06 -2.45
CA ILE A 50 -12.89 -18.03 -2.19
C ILE A 50 -11.99 -18.20 -3.42
N LEU A 51 -12.59 -18.32 -4.60
CA LEU A 51 -11.84 -18.40 -5.85
C LEU A 51 -11.08 -17.11 -6.13
N PHE A 52 -11.69 -15.97 -5.88
CA PHE A 52 -11.05 -14.66 -6.05
C PHE A 52 -9.83 -14.53 -5.13
N TYR A 53 -9.93 -14.96 -3.89
CA TYR A 53 -8.81 -15.00 -2.96
C TYR A 53 -7.66 -15.89 -3.47
N ARG A 54 -7.97 -17.10 -3.97
CA ARG A 54 -6.96 -18.01 -4.54
C ARG A 54 -6.27 -17.41 -5.76
N ILE A 55 -7.02 -16.77 -6.63
CA ILE A 55 -6.46 -16.07 -7.79
C ILE A 55 -5.49 -14.96 -7.32
N ALA A 56 -5.87 -14.17 -6.34
CA ALA A 56 -5.01 -13.12 -5.78
C ALA A 56 -3.71 -13.70 -5.21
N GLU A 57 -3.76 -14.81 -4.49
CA GLU A 57 -2.57 -15.48 -3.96
C GLU A 57 -1.63 -15.97 -5.08
N VAL A 58 -2.17 -16.63 -6.09
CA VAL A 58 -1.37 -17.13 -7.23
C VAL A 58 -0.74 -15.98 -8.00
N LEU A 59 -1.47 -14.88 -8.17
CA LEU A 59 -0.98 -13.67 -8.83
C LEU A 59 -0.08 -12.81 -7.94
N GLN A 60 0.14 -13.20 -6.69
CA GLN A 60 0.99 -12.48 -5.74
C GLN A 60 0.59 -11.00 -5.63
N CYS A 61 -0.68 -10.73 -5.52
CA CYS A 61 -1.24 -9.38 -5.41
C CYS A 61 -2.35 -9.32 -4.35
N ASP A 62 -2.71 -8.09 -4.00
CA ASP A 62 -3.76 -7.85 -3.01
C ASP A 62 -5.15 -7.94 -3.64
N MET A 63 -6.10 -8.51 -2.91
CA MET A 63 -7.51 -8.53 -3.33
C MET A 63 -8.06 -7.11 -3.52
N ASP A 64 -7.66 -6.17 -2.66
CA ASP A 64 -8.05 -4.75 -2.78
C ASP A 64 -7.59 -4.15 -4.10
N TRP A 65 -6.34 -4.42 -4.49
CA TRP A 65 -5.83 -3.95 -5.77
C TRP A 65 -6.56 -4.60 -6.94
N LEU A 66 -6.81 -5.91 -6.91
CA LEU A 66 -7.59 -6.58 -7.95
C LEU A 66 -8.99 -6.00 -8.07
N MET A 67 -9.62 -5.71 -6.94
CA MET A 67 -10.99 -5.20 -6.88
C MET A 67 -11.08 -3.74 -7.35
N THR A 68 -10.20 -2.87 -6.87
CA THR A 68 -10.33 -1.42 -7.01
C THR A 68 -9.30 -0.77 -7.93
N GLY A 69 -8.22 -1.46 -8.24
CA GLY A 69 -7.07 -0.89 -8.95
C GLY A 69 -6.17 0.00 -8.08
N VAL A 70 -6.47 0.13 -6.80
CA VAL A 70 -5.71 0.96 -5.85
C VAL A 70 -5.02 0.05 -4.84
N SER A 71 -3.70 0.13 -4.77
CA SER A 71 -2.95 -0.57 -3.74
C SER A 71 -3.15 0.12 -2.39
N PRO A 72 -3.53 -0.61 -1.33
CA PRO A 72 -3.55 -0.01 -0.01
C PRO A 72 -2.14 0.48 0.35
N ASN A 73 -2.05 1.74 0.77
CA ASN A 73 -0.78 2.41 1.10
C ASN A 73 0.07 1.68 2.16
N VAL A 74 -0.51 0.70 2.83
CA VAL A 74 0.12 -0.05 3.93
C VAL A 74 1.03 -1.18 3.42
N LYS A 75 0.77 -1.74 2.23
CA LYS A 75 1.48 -2.95 1.75
C LYS A 75 2.69 -2.69 0.84
N ASN A 76 2.84 -1.48 0.31
CA ASN A 76 4.00 -1.09 -0.50
C ASN A 76 5.07 -0.30 0.26
N ARG A 77 4.96 -0.22 1.59
CA ARG A 77 6.05 0.32 2.39
C ARG A 77 7.08 -0.78 2.62
N THR A 78 8.06 -0.84 1.73
CA THR A 78 9.32 -1.49 2.08
C THR A 78 9.94 -0.68 3.20
N PHE A 79 10.02 -1.25 4.38
CA PHE A 79 10.72 -0.64 5.49
C PHE A 79 12.22 -0.55 5.15
N SER A 80 12.84 0.57 5.48
CA SER A 80 14.31 0.65 5.44
C SER A 80 14.92 -0.32 6.45
N LYS A 81 16.18 -0.65 6.28
CA LYS A 81 16.89 -1.51 7.22
C LYS A 81 16.80 -1.00 8.66
N SER A 82 16.93 0.32 8.85
CA SER A 82 16.81 0.97 10.16
C SER A 82 15.40 0.84 10.76
N GLU A 83 14.36 0.94 9.94
CA GLU A 83 12.98 0.74 10.38
C GLU A 83 12.70 -0.71 10.78
N GLU A 84 13.24 -1.68 10.05
CA GLU A 84 13.14 -3.10 10.40
C GLU A 84 13.86 -3.41 11.71
N GLU A 85 15.08 -2.90 11.89
CA GLU A 85 15.84 -3.05 13.12
C GLU A 85 15.10 -2.44 14.33
N LEU A 86 14.51 -1.25 14.14
CA LEU A 86 13.72 -0.58 15.18
C LEU A 86 12.50 -1.41 15.59
N LEU A 87 11.72 -1.91 14.63
CA LEU A 87 10.55 -2.74 14.89
C LEU A 87 10.91 -4.05 15.58
N ASN A 88 11.93 -4.73 15.10
CA ASN A 88 12.39 -5.99 15.67
C ASN A 88 12.95 -5.81 17.09
N GLY A 89 13.71 -4.76 17.33
CA GLY A 89 14.22 -4.39 18.64
C GLY A 89 13.10 -4.04 19.62
N PHE A 90 12.16 -3.21 19.20
CA PHE A 90 11.01 -2.80 20.01
C PHE A 90 10.19 -4.00 20.51
N ARG A 91 9.95 -5.00 19.63
CA ARG A 91 9.19 -6.20 19.97
C ARG A 91 9.88 -7.09 21.01
N GLN A 92 11.18 -6.99 21.17
CA GLN A 92 11.95 -7.76 22.16
C GLN A 92 11.99 -7.11 23.55
N LEU A 93 11.61 -5.86 23.66
CA LEU A 93 11.61 -5.12 24.92
C LEU A 93 10.37 -5.46 25.76
N ASP A 94 10.51 -5.32 27.08
CA ASP A 94 9.37 -5.39 27.97
C ASP A 94 8.49 -4.13 27.86
N GLN A 95 7.33 -4.12 28.50
CA GLN A 95 6.36 -3.03 28.37
C GLN A 95 6.90 -1.70 28.88
N ASP A 96 7.65 -1.71 29.98
CA ASP A 96 8.19 -0.49 30.59
C ASP A 96 9.21 0.15 29.65
N ASP A 97 10.10 -0.62 29.07
CA ASP A 97 11.08 -0.14 28.07
C ASP A 97 10.42 0.34 26.78
N GLN A 98 9.35 -0.34 26.32
CA GLN A 98 8.58 0.11 25.18
C GLN A 98 7.92 1.47 25.45
N ASP A 99 7.34 1.66 26.63
CA ASP A 99 6.70 2.92 27.03
C ASP A 99 7.73 4.04 27.14
N GLU A 100 8.92 3.76 27.65
CA GLU A 100 10.03 4.72 27.72
C GLU A 100 10.48 5.17 26.31
N LEU A 101 10.64 4.22 25.38
CA LEU A 101 10.97 4.54 23.98
C LEU A 101 9.87 5.37 23.31
N MET A 102 8.63 5.06 23.55
CA MET A 102 7.51 5.83 23.00
C MET A 102 7.47 7.25 23.57
N GLY A 103 7.80 7.41 24.85
CA GLY A 103 7.94 8.71 25.50
C GLY A 103 9.06 9.55 24.86
N LEU A 104 10.22 8.94 24.62
CA LEU A 104 11.34 9.60 23.95
C LEU A 104 10.98 10.01 22.52
N LEU A 105 10.32 9.14 21.78
CA LEU A 105 9.83 9.43 20.41
C LEU A 105 8.88 10.64 20.43
N ALA A 106 7.94 10.69 21.36
CA ALA A 106 7.01 11.81 21.50
C ALA A 106 7.72 13.15 21.75
N LEU A 107 8.75 13.15 22.60
CA LEU A 107 9.58 14.33 22.86
C LEU A 107 10.32 14.81 21.60
N LYS A 108 10.90 13.90 20.85
CA LYS A 108 11.60 14.21 19.61
C LYS A 108 10.64 14.78 18.54
N LEU A 109 9.45 14.22 18.42
CA LEU A 109 8.43 14.70 17.48
C LEU A 109 7.92 16.11 17.82
N ARG A 110 7.79 16.45 19.10
CA ARG A 110 7.45 17.82 19.55
C ARG A 110 8.51 18.82 19.12
N LYS A 111 9.77 18.46 19.20
CA LYS A 111 10.89 19.32 18.74
C LYS A 111 10.80 19.56 17.23
N VAL A 112 10.60 18.53 16.44
CA VAL A 112 10.43 18.63 14.98
C VAL A 112 9.27 19.55 14.62
N LYS A 113 8.13 19.44 15.30
CA LYS A 113 6.96 20.30 15.09
C LYS A 113 7.27 21.77 15.39
N ARG A 114 7.92 22.07 16.53
CA ARG A 114 8.31 23.45 16.90
C ARG A 114 9.27 24.07 15.88
N ASP A 115 10.25 23.31 15.41
CA ASP A 115 11.24 23.78 14.44
C ASP A 115 10.57 24.06 13.07
N GLY A 116 9.62 23.20 12.66
CA GLY A 116 8.81 23.42 11.46
C GLY A 116 7.93 24.67 11.54
N GLU A 117 7.28 24.93 12.69
CA GLU A 117 6.50 26.14 12.93
C GLU A 117 7.35 27.42 12.93
N LYS A 118 8.57 27.38 13.46
CA LYS A 118 9.53 28.49 13.41
C LYS A 118 9.93 28.81 11.97
N MET A 119 10.24 27.80 11.18
CA MET A 119 10.61 27.97 9.77
C MET A 119 9.46 28.55 8.94
N ALA A 120 8.23 28.11 9.18
CA ALA A 120 7.05 28.66 8.52
C ALA A 120 6.80 30.12 8.86
N LYS A 121 7.00 30.52 10.13
CA LYS A 121 6.88 31.93 10.57
C LYS A 121 7.96 32.81 9.98
N LEU A 122 9.21 32.32 9.85
CA LEU A 122 10.31 33.07 9.24
C LEU A 122 10.08 33.33 7.75
N SER A 123 9.58 32.33 7.00
CA SER A 123 9.29 32.50 5.56
C SER A 123 8.13 33.49 5.35
N ASN A 124 7.11 33.49 6.18
CA ASN A 124 6.00 34.44 6.12
C ASN A 124 6.39 35.89 6.48
N SER A 125 7.38 36.08 7.36
CA SER A 125 7.86 37.41 7.73
C SER A 125 8.75 38.02 6.65
N GLU A 126 9.51 37.25 5.92
CA GLU A 126 10.30 37.70 4.77
C GLU A 126 9.43 38.19 3.61
N ASP A 127 8.35 37.48 3.32
CA ASP A 127 7.40 37.88 2.29
C ASP A 127 6.65 39.16 2.67
N GLY A 128 6.40 39.41 3.96
CA GLY A 128 5.79 40.64 4.46
C GLY A 128 6.73 41.85 4.34
N GLU A 129 7.99 41.72 4.63
CA GLU A 129 8.97 42.80 4.48
C GLU A 129 9.24 43.17 3.01
N ALA A 130 9.24 42.20 2.11
CA ALA A 130 9.43 42.43 0.70
C ALA A 130 8.27 43.22 0.07
N SER A 131 7.03 43.08 0.54
CA SER A 131 5.88 43.85 0.06
C SER A 131 5.88 45.30 0.54
N ASP A 132 6.37 45.58 1.75
CA ASP A 132 6.48 46.93 2.30
C ASP A 132 7.58 47.78 1.60
N LYS A 133 8.61 47.18 1.06
CA LYS A 133 9.68 47.87 0.31
C LYS A 133 9.26 48.27 -1.09
N LEU A 134 8.20 47.73 -1.65
CA LEU A 134 7.65 48.05 -2.98
C LEU A 134 6.53 49.10 -2.95
N ALA A 135 6.10 49.48 -1.77
CA ALA A 135 5.14 50.56 -1.54
C ALA A 135 5.85 51.86 -1.24
#